data_e471793a18fddd52d1734146cd7a0bcc
#
_entry.id   e471793a18fddd52d1734146cd7a0bcc
#
_cell.length_a   1.000
_cell.length_b   1.000
_cell.length_c   1.000
_cell.angle_alpha   90.00
_cell.angle_beta   90.00
_cell.angle_gamma   90.00
#
_symmetry.space_group_name_H-M   'P 1'
#
loop_
_entity.id
_entity.type
_entity.pdbx_description
1 polymer ?
#
loop_
_entity_poly.entity_id
_entity_poly.type
_entity_poly.pdbx_seq_one_letter_code
_entity_poly.pdbx_strand_id
1 'polypeptide(L)'
;VETSIGTLNFTDGVPSRDTADKVYDFMDTSRAAEAFLQGMPAASLAALIEGAHSLGAVEAHQVMLFDNLMNAKSLFLTGNSATVYVVPDLDLKRDGPTVVDAPDGLLGAANDGCFRFITNLGLAGKYLFLPPGYEGDVPEGYTVFRPKTYRVWVFLRKTPKNKSPEVVAQAAQEIREGLKVYRLADAANPPAMEWISGTDEAFNTIHYNNAEFYHHMNKVIQYEALGLLTPGVRGLFASLGIEKGKPFNPDDRMKAILADGVAIGNAQARSIVWYPRIDKNMAGAQIYPDTGSAWNMAYMGRNVHFNGEDGATMNTDARVTFHYPYTAVTPAMAAPREGTGSDYAIAFLDGDKKPFDGSKTYKITLPKDAPIANFWAVTIYDTQT
;
A
#
# COMPACT_ATOMS: atom_id res chain seq x y z
N VAL A 1 10.88 10.15 -40.12
CA VAL A 1 10.56 8.84 -39.57
C VAL A 1 9.14 8.88 -39.01
N GLU A 2 8.31 7.94 -39.43
CA GLU A 2 6.94 7.80 -38.91
C GLU A 2 6.95 6.98 -37.60
N THR A 3 6.22 7.48 -36.60
CA THR A 3 6.08 6.85 -35.27
C THR A 3 4.67 6.99 -34.74
N SER A 4 4.37 6.35 -33.61
CA SER A 4 3.07 6.49 -32.91
C SER A 4 2.78 7.93 -32.40
N ILE A 5 3.81 8.78 -32.25
CA ILE A 5 3.66 10.19 -31.89
C ILE A 5 3.72 11.12 -33.10
N GLY A 6 3.63 10.56 -34.33
CA GLY A 6 3.65 11.28 -35.58
C GLY A 6 5.01 11.27 -36.29
N THR A 7 5.12 12.10 -37.30
CA THR A 7 6.34 12.23 -38.12
C THR A 7 7.43 12.97 -37.35
N LEU A 8 8.63 12.36 -37.32
CA LEU A 8 9.85 12.94 -36.75
C LEU A 8 10.83 13.28 -37.89
N ASN A 9 11.24 14.54 -37.99
CA ASN A 9 12.08 15.09 -39.06
C ASN A 9 13.50 15.32 -38.56
N PHE A 10 14.47 14.86 -39.36
CA PHE A 10 15.90 14.97 -39.09
C PHE A 10 16.65 15.49 -40.32
N THR A 11 17.70 16.25 -40.10
CA THR A 11 18.68 16.64 -41.11
C THR A 11 20.06 16.23 -40.63
N ASP A 12 20.72 15.34 -41.32
CA ASP A 12 22.02 14.76 -40.92
C ASP A 12 22.07 14.28 -39.47
N GLY A 13 20.96 13.63 -38.99
CA GLY A 13 20.83 13.12 -37.64
C GLY A 13 20.38 14.16 -36.60
N VAL A 14 20.28 15.42 -36.94
CA VAL A 14 19.84 16.51 -36.07
C VAL A 14 18.31 16.64 -36.16
N PRO A 15 17.54 16.52 -35.03
CA PRO A 15 16.10 16.69 -35.06
C PRO A 15 15.73 18.15 -35.38
N SER A 16 14.64 18.35 -36.14
CA SER A 16 14.02 19.65 -36.22
C SER A 16 13.53 20.15 -34.85
N ARG A 17 13.36 21.44 -34.65
CA ARG A 17 12.87 22.01 -33.39
C ARG A 17 11.49 21.41 -33.00
N ASP A 18 10.56 21.38 -33.95
CA ASP A 18 9.24 20.74 -33.77
C ASP A 18 9.34 19.25 -33.36
N THR A 19 10.27 18.51 -33.94
CA THR A 19 10.54 17.12 -33.54
C THR A 19 11.05 17.03 -32.13
N ALA A 20 12.00 17.89 -31.75
CA ALA A 20 12.55 17.91 -30.39
C ALA A 20 11.45 18.21 -29.35
N ASP A 21 10.65 19.25 -29.60
CA ASP A 21 9.55 19.63 -28.68
C ASP A 21 8.53 18.51 -28.52
N LYS A 22 8.10 17.88 -29.63
CA LYS A 22 7.18 16.72 -29.64
C LYS A 22 7.75 15.53 -28.86
N VAL A 23 9.02 15.23 -29.02
CA VAL A 23 9.69 14.12 -28.31
C VAL A 23 9.84 14.43 -26.83
N TYR A 24 10.12 15.67 -26.43
CA TYR A 24 10.14 16.07 -25.02
C TYR A 24 8.76 15.98 -24.37
N ASP A 25 7.70 16.39 -25.04
CA ASP A 25 6.34 16.26 -24.51
C ASP A 25 5.96 14.79 -24.26
N PHE A 26 6.25 13.92 -25.23
CA PHE A 26 6.03 12.48 -25.08
C PHE A 26 6.88 11.87 -23.96
N MET A 27 8.16 12.24 -23.87
CA MET A 27 9.08 11.76 -22.86
C MET A 27 8.63 12.17 -21.44
N ASP A 28 8.25 13.42 -21.26
CA ASP A 28 7.82 13.94 -19.95
C ASP A 28 6.48 13.33 -19.54
N THR A 29 5.54 13.16 -20.47
CA THR A 29 4.26 12.46 -20.22
C THR A 29 4.49 11.00 -19.83
N SER A 30 5.38 10.30 -20.54
CA SER A 30 5.73 8.91 -20.22
C SER A 30 6.38 8.78 -18.84
N ARG A 31 7.27 9.71 -18.49
CA ARG A 31 7.90 9.79 -17.16
C ARG A 31 6.88 10.09 -16.07
N ALA A 32 5.92 10.97 -16.34
CA ALA A 32 4.85 11.27 -15.40
C ALA A 32 3.98 10.03 -15.14
N ALA A 33 3.55 9.31 -16.18
CA ALA A 33 2.81 8.06 -16.03
C ALA A 33 3.60 7.00 -15.22
N GLU A 34 4.89 6.83 -15.53
CA GLU A 34 5.75 5.90 -14.77
C GLU A 34 5.95 6.37 -13.32
N ALA A 35 6.12 7.67 -13.07
CA ALA A 35 6.25 8.22 -11.72
C ALA A 35 4.97 7.98 -10.89
N PHE A 36 3.79 8.03 -11.50
CA PHE A 36 2.54 7.64 -10.84
C PHE A 36 2.60 6.18 -10.39
N LEU A 37 2.93 5.25 -11.29
CA LEU A 37 3.01 3.81 -10.97
C LEU A 37 4.09 3.51 -9.93
N GLN A 38 5.25 4.15 -10.03
CA GLN A 38 6.37 3.92 -9.09
C GLN A 38 6.14 4.58 -7.72
N GLY A 39 5.44 5.69 -7.68
CA GLY A 39 5.14 6.43 -6.45
C GLY A 39 3.92 5.90 -5.68
N MET A 40 3.06 5.13 -6.33
CA MET A 40 1.78 4.65 -5.77
C MET A 40 1.90 4.03 -4.36
N PRO A 41 2.88 3.14 -4.05
CA PRO A 41 3.00 2.58 -2.71
C PRO A 41 3.25 3.64 -1.63
N ALA A 42 4.09 4.63 -1.92
CA ALA A 42 4.38 5.71 -0.98
C ALA A 42 3.19 6.67 -0.84
N ALA A 43 2.51 6.99 -1.93
CA ALA A 43 1.30 7.81 -1.91
C ALA A 43 0.16 7.12 -1.16
N SER A 44 -0.01 5.81 -1.35
CA SER A 44 -1.04 5.02 -0.66
C SER A 44 -0.79 4.97 0.85
N LEU A 45 0.45 4.74 1.29
CA LEU A 45 0.78 4.75 2.70
C LEU A 45 0.60 6.14 3.32
N ALA A 46 1.03 7.20 2.63
CA ALA A 46 0.83 8.57 3.10
C ALA A 46 -0.67 8.91 3.25
N ALA A 47 -1.51 8.48 2.31
CA ALA A 47 -2.95 8.68 2.38
C ALA A 47 -3.60 7.93 3.56
N LEU A 48 -3.12 6.71 3.89
CA LEU A 48 -3.54 6.00 5.10
C LEU A 48 -3.23 6.77 6.37
N ILE A 49 -2.02 7.32 6.47
CA ILE A 49 -1.59 8.14 7.60
C ILE A 49 -2.43 9.43 7.69
N GLU A 50 -2.61 10.13 6.57
CA GLU A 50 -3.42 11.36 6.53
C GLU A 50 -4.88 11.08 6.91
N GLY A 51 -5.44 9.94 6.51
CA GLY A 51 -6.77 9.50 6.91
C GLY A 51 -6.88 9.29 8.42
N ALA A 52 -5.93 8.61 9.05
CA ALA A 52 -5.87 8.45 10.50
C ALA A 52 -5.69 9.80 11.24
N HIS A 53 -4.81 10.67 10.72
CA HIS A 53 -4.59 12.01 11.25
C HIS A 53 -5.83 12.89 11.19
N SER A 54 -6.66 12.75 10.15
CA SER A 54 -7.92 13.50 10.02
C SER A 54 -8.93 13.19 11.13
N LEU A 55 -8.79 12.03 11.78
CA LEU A 55 -9.57 11.62 12.94
C LEU A 55 -8.90 12.00 14.27
N GLY A 56 -7.65 12.50 14.26
CA GLY A 56 -6.92 12.89 15.44
C GLY A 56 -5.84 11.92 15.92
N ALA A 57 -5.61 10.79 15.23
CA ALA A 57 -4.52 9.85 15.56
C ALA A 57 -3.18 10.39 15.00
N VAL A 58 -2.57 11.34 15.68
CA VAL A 58 -1.37 12.07 15.21
C VAL A 58 -0.12 11.64 15.97
N GLU A 59 -0.19 11.59 17.31
CA GLU A 59 0.95 11.26 18.16
C GLU A 59 1.14 9.75 18.30
N ALA A 60 2.34 9.28 18.65
CA ALA A 60 2.64 7.85 18.75
C ALA A 60 1.69 7.06 19.66
N HIS A 61 1.24 7.67 20.77
CA HIS A 61 0.30 7.07 21.72
C HIS A 61 -1.17 7.22 21.33
N GLN A 62 -1.49 7.99 20.27
CA GLN A 62 -2.82 8.17 19.71
C GLN A 62 -3.01 7.19 18.57
N VAL A 63 -3.70 6.09 18.81
CA VAL A 63 -3.78 4.97 17.88
C VAL A 63 -5.20 4.78 17.38
N MET A 64 -5.36 4.72 16.05
CA MET A 64 -6.65 4.41 15.44
C MET A 64 -7.01 2.94 15.66
N LEU A 65 -8.19 2.71 16.22
CA LEU A 65 -8.77 1.39 16.47
C LEU A 65 -10.18 1.32 15.87
N PHE A 66 -10.42 0.31 15.04
CA PHE A 66 -11.78 -0.05 14.67
C PHE A 66 -12.34 -0.94 15.77
N ASP A 67 -13.03 -0.34 16.72
CA ASP A 67 -13.58 -1.00 17.90
C ASP A 67 -14.88 -1.79 17.61
N ASN A 68 -15.33 -1.75 16.37
CA ASN A 68 -16.27 -2.67 15.77
C ASN A 68 -15.73 -3.13 14.39
N LEU A 69 -16.44 -4.02 13.72
CA LEU A 69 -16.08 -4.47 12.37
C LEU A 69 -16.26 -3.33 11.37
N MET A 70 -15.27 -3.17 10.49
CA MET A 70 -15.27 -2.14 9.47
C MET A 70 -16.48 -2.24 8.54
N ASN A 71 -16.99 -1.12 8.11
CA ASN A 71 -18.07 -0.97 7.14
C ASN A 71 -17.65 -0.08 5.96
N ALA A 72 -18.58 0.24 5.06
CA ALA A 72 -18.31 0.99 3.84
C ALA A 72 -18.20 2.52 4.03
N LYS A 73 -18.29 3.06 5.26
CA LYS A 73 -18.12 4.50 5.49
C LYS A 73 -16.69 4.96 5.35
N SER A 74 -15.73 4.12 5.81
CA SER A 74 -14.31 4.40 5.67
C SER A 74 -13.86 4.01 4.26
N LEU A 75 -13.28 4.96 3.52
CA LEU A 75 -12.65 4.66 2.23
C LEU A 75 -11.27 4.05 2.49
N PHE A 76 -11.22 2.73 2.52
CA PHE A 76 -10.04 1.94 2.86
C PHE A 76 -9.88 0.77 1.87
N LEU A 77 -8.75 0.73 1.15
CA LEU A 77 -8.50 -0.29 0.13
C LEU A 77 -8.55 -1.70 0.75
N THR A 78 -9.52 -2.49 0.32
CA THR A 78 -9.73 -3.89 0.68
C THR A 78 -9.79 -4.19 2.19
N GLY A 79 -10.29 -3.26 3.00
CA GLY A 79 -10.64 -3.53 4.38
C GLY A 79 -11.65 -4.67 4.48
N ASN A 80 -11.54 -5.54 5.50
CA ASN A 80 -12.51 -6.62 5.70
C ASN A 80 -13.44 -6.34 6.90
N SER A 81 -14.61 -6.95 6.89
CA SER A 81 -15.61 -6.89 7.95
C SER A 81 -15.59 -8.14 8.84
N ALA A 82 -14.44 -8.76 9.04
CA ALA A 82 -14.29 -10.01 9.79
C ALA A 82 -13.31 -9.92 10.95
N THR A 83 -12.51 -8.85 11.02
CA THR A 83 -11.48 -8.67 12.05
C THR A 83 -11.53 -7.26 12.63
N VAL A 84 -11.10 -7.10 13.86
CA VAL A 84 -10.86 -5.82 14.53
C VAL A 84 -9.49 -5.31 14.12
N TYR A 85 -9.41 -4.11 13.55
CA TYR A 85 -8.16 -3.50 13.14
C TYR A 85 -7.65 -2.47 14.14
N VAL A 86 -6.34 -2.43 14.33
CA VAL A 86 -5.62 -1.39 15.06
C VAL A 86 -4.41 -0.95 14.25
N VAL A 87 -4.22 0.36 14.12
CA VAL A 87 -3.31 0.95 13.13
C VAL A 87 -2.43 2.01 13.79
N PRO A 88 -1.33 1.64 14.45
CA PRO A 88 -0.31 2.58 14.87
C PRO A 88 0.42 3.21 13.68
N ASP A 89 0.59 4.52 13.70
CA ASP A 89 1.47 5.27 12.81
C ASP A 89 2.71 5.74 13.57
N LEU A 90 3.90 5.37 13.12
CA LEU A 90 5.15 5.78 13.74
C LEU A 90 5.83 6.85 12.89
N ASP A 91 6.02 8.02 13.47
CA ASP A 91 6.79 9.11 12.85
C ASP A 91 8.18 9.23 13.50
N LEU A 92 9.11 8.44 13.02
CA LEU A 92 10.47 8.39 13.58
C LEU A 92 11.25 9.69 13.40
N LYS A 93 10.82 10.60 12.52
CA LYS A 93 11.43 11.92 12.37
C LYS A 93 11.02 12.88 13.49
N ARG A 94 9.75 12.83 13.88
CA ARG A 94 9.18 13.64 14.95
C ARG A 94 9.53 13.07 16.33
N ASP A 95 9.33 11.76 16.49
CA ASP A 95 9.32 11.09 17.79
C ASP A 95 10.67 10.45 18.16
N GLY A 96 11.58 10.32 17.17
CA GLY A 96 12.81 9.54 17.35
C GLY A 96 12.54 8.03 17.43
N PRO A 97 13.38 7.27 18.12
CA PRO A 97 13.18 5.85 18.38
C PRO A 97 11.83 5.59 19.03
N THR A 98 11.02 4.71 18.43
CA THR A 98 9.65 4.45 18.89
C THR A 98 9.42 2.96 19.10
N VAL A 99 8.73 2.63 20.17
CA VAL A 99 8.44 1.25 20.61
C VAL A 99 6.99 0.92 20.34
N VAL A 100 6.77 -0.26 19.77
CA VAL A 100 5.48 -0.95 19.78
C VAL A 100 5.62 -2.14 20.73
N ASP A 101 4.96 -2.07 21.87
CA ASP A 101 4.88 -3.14 22.86
C ASP A 101 3.58 -3.91 22.58
N ALA A 102 3.71 -5.03 21.88
CA ALA A 102 2.59 -5.79 21.36
C ALA A 102 2.29 -7.01 22.23
N PRO A 103 0.99 -7.30 22.52
CA PRO A 103 0.58 -8.52 23.19
C PRO A 103 0.55 -9.71 22.21
N ASP A 104 0.42 -10.91 22.74
CA ASP A 104 0.13 -12.09 21.94
C ASP A 104 -1.25 -12.05 21.28
N GLY A 105 -1.39 -12.80 20.18
CA GLY A 105 -2.66 -13.04 19.51
C GLY A 105 -3.12 -11.94 18.57
N LEU A 106 -2.23 -11.00 18.25
CA LEU A 106 -2.40 -10.08 17.11
C LEU A 106 -1.79 -10.70 15.85
N LEU A 107 -2.35 -10.37 14.70
CA LEU A 107 -1.77 -10.66 13.38
C LEU A 107 -1.51 -9.35 12.67
N GLY A 108 -0.32 -9.19 12.13
CA GLY A 108 -0.02 -8.03 11.32
C GLY A 108 1.46 -7.82 11.10
N ALA A 109 1.78 -6.66 10.53
CA ALA A 109 3.12 -6.33 10.12
C ALA A 109 3.41 -4.83 10.24
N ALA A 110 4.70 -4.50 10.27
CA ALA A 110 5.20 -3.16 10.02
C ALA A 110 5.69 -3.04 8.58
N ASN A 111 5.28 -1.97 7.91
CA ASN A 111 5.77 -1.58 6.60
C ASN A 111 6.42 -0.20 6.68
N ASP A 112 7.44 0.03 5.86
CA ASP A 112 8.07 1.34 5.74
C ASP A 112 7.27 2.30 4.86
N GLY A 113 7.69 3.56 4.75
CA GLY A 113 7.00 4.61 4.01
C GLY A 113 6.71 4.32 2.53
N CYS A 114 7.17 3.19 1.99
CA CYS A 114 6.89 2.72 0.64
C CYS A 114 6.29 1.30 0.62
N PHE A 115 5.57 0.91 1.66
CA PHE A 115 5.00 -0.43 1.88
C PHE A 115 6.00 -1.59 1.82
N ARG A 116 7.31 -1.34 1.99
CA ARG A 116 8.25 -2.44 2.08
C ARG A 116 8.13 -3.11 3.44
N PHE A 117 8.03 -4.43 3.43
CA PHE A 117 7.92 -5.23 4.64
C PHE A 117 9.15 -5.06 5.55
N ILE A 118 8.91 -4.80 6.83
CA ILE A 118 9.95 -4.71 7.86
C ILE A 118 9.92 -5.98 8.73
N THR A 119 8.79 -6.24 9.37
CA THR A 119 8.63 -7.39 10.29
C THR A 119 7.17 -7.73 10.52
N ASN A 120 6.90 -8.95 10.96
CA ASN A 120 5.61 -9.32 11.54
C ASN A 120 5.57 -8.93 13.04
N LEU A 121 4.39 -8.52 13.50
CA LEU A 121 4.09 -8.26 14.90
C LEU A 121 2.96 -9.22 15.35
N GLY A 122 3.28 -10.48 15.52
CA GLY A 122 2.30 -11.53 15.88
C GLY A 122 2.58 -12.19 17.21
N LEU A 123 3.75 -11.95 17.79
CA LEU A 123 4.17 -12.47 19.10
C LEU A 123 4.28 -11.31 20.08
N ALA A 124 4.05 -11.61 21.37
CA ALA A 124 4.30 -10.65 22.44
C ALA A 124 5.76 -10.17 22.41
N GLY A 125 5.97 -8.87 22.53
CA GLY A 125 7.32 -8.31 22.54
C GLY A 125 7.37 -6.82 22.32
N LYS A 126 8.55 -6.26 22.65
CA LYS A 126 8.86 -4.85 22.47
C LYS A 126 9.65 -4.66 21.18
N TYR A 127 8.99 -4.12 20.16
CA TYR A 127 9.55 -3.87 18.84
C TYR A 127 10.01 -2.41 18.77
N LEU A 128 11.33 -2.19 18.68
CA LEU A 128 11.92 -0.85 18.63
C LEU A 128 12.27 -0.47 17.20
N PHE A 129 11.72 0.61 16.71
CA PHE A 129 11.99 1.19 15.41
C PHE A 129 12.87 2.41 15.54
N LEU A 130 14.04 2.39 14.90
CA LEU A 130 15.03 3.45 14.93
C LEU A 130 14.96 4.29 13.65
N PRO A 131 15.01 5.64 13.74
CA PRO A 131 15.01 6.47 12.55
C PRO A 131 16.23 6.20 11.65
N PRO A 132 16.15 6.45 10.35
CA PRO A 132 17.30 6.39 9.46
C PRO A 132 18.47 7.24 9.96
N GLY A 133 19.67 6.65 10.02
CA GLY A 133 20.87 7.35 10.52
C GLY A 133 20.97 7.49 12.05
N TYR A 134 20.14 6.78 12.82
CA TYR A 134 20.26 6.80 14.27
C TYR A 134 21.56 6.16 14.77
N GLU A 135 22.34 6.92 15.52
CA GLU A 135 23.65 6.52 16.11
C GLU A 135 23.64 6.50 17.63
N GLY A 136 22.47 6.78 18.25
CA GLY A 136 22.33 6.77 19.71
C GLY A 136 22.32 5.36 20.31
N ASP A 137 22.32 5.30 21.65
CA ASP A 137 22.29 4.05 22.39
C ASP A 137 21.01 3.25 22.13
N VAL A 138 21.16 1.93 22.07
CA VAL A 138 20.07 0.98 21.92
C VAL A 138 20.03 0.10 23.17
N PRO A 139 19.05 0.28 24.07
CA PRO A 139 18.98 -0.52 25.28
C PRO A 139 18.63 -1.97 24.99
N GLU A 140 18.99 -2.87 25.90
CA GLU A 140 18.63 -4.29 25.83
C GLU A 140 17.11 -4.50 26.06
N GLY A 141 16.61 -5.67 25.67
CA GLY A 141 15.22 -6.07 25.86
C GLY A 141 14.25 -5.66 24.73
N TYR A 142 14.76 -5.15 23.63
CA TYR A 142 13.99 -4.81 22.45
C TYR A 142 14.40 -5.64 21.23
N THR A 143 13.42 -5.96 20.39
CA THR A 143 13.69 -6.42 19.02
C THR A 143 13.80 -5.19 18.13
N VAL A 144 15.00 -4.95 17.56
CA VAL A 144 15.36 -3.67 16.94
C VAL A 144 15.23 -3.73 15.43
N PHE A 145 14.61 -2.70 14.83
CA PHE A 145 14.47 -2.52 13.39
C PHE A 145 14.99 -1.16 12.95
N ARG A 146 15.60 -1.12 11.76
CA ARG A 146 16.16 0.09 11.13
C ARG A 146 15.54 0.29 9.75
N PRO A 147 14.31 0.84 9.66
CA PRO A 147 13.66 1.14 8.39
C PRO A 147 14.47 2.17 7.59
N LYS A 148 14.23 2.24 6.28
CA LYS A 148 14.86 3.21 5.38
C LYS A 148 14.09 4.54 5.30
N THR A 149 12.97 4.65 5.99
CA THR A 149 12.05 5.79 5.99
C THR A 149 11.76 6.27 7.40
N TYR A 150 11.29 7.50 7.53
CA TYR A 150 10.85 8.04 8.82
C TYR A 150 9.46 7.52 9.20
N ARG A 151 8.56 7.34 8.23
CA ARG A 151 7.26 6.75 8.49
C ARG A 151 7.36 5.23 8.51
N VAL A 152 6.75 4.65 9.55
CA VAL A 152 6.52 3.21 9.66
C VAL A 152 5.06 3.00 10.00
N TRP A 153 4.36 2.34 9.12
CA TRP A 153 2.95 2.02 9.30
C TRP A 153 2.81 0.62 9.85
N VAL A 154 2.17 0.51 11.01
CA VAL A 154 1.91 -0.76 11.67
C VAL A 154 0.44 -1.11 11.48
N PHE A 155 0.18 -2.28 10.93
CA PHE A 155 -1.16 -2.75 10.66
C PHE A 155 -1.39 -4.07 11.38
N LEU A 156 -2.20 -4.01 12.43
CA LEU A 156 -2.51 -5.16 13.27
C LEU A 156 -4.00 -5.45 13.23
N ARG A 157 -4.34 -6.73 13.44
CA ARG A 157 -5.72 -7.19 13.53
C ARG A 157 -5.88 -8.28 14.55
N LYS A 158 -7.06 -8.35 15.15
CA LYS A 158 -7.49 -9.44 16.00
C LYS A 158 -8.74 -10.06 15.41
N THR A 159 -8.73 -11.39 15.27
CA THR A 159 -9.87 -12.13 14.76
C THR A 159 -10.78 -12.52 15.93
N PRO A 160 -12.00 -11.95 16.04
CA PRO A 160 -12.95 -12.38 17.05
C PRO A 160 -13.44 -13.80 16.76
N LYS A 161 -13.79 -14.56 17.80
CA LYS A 161 -14.29 -15.95 17.67
C LYS A 161 -15.59 -16.05 16.87
N ASN A 162 -16.39 -15.01 16.88
CA ASN A 162 -17.59 -14.84 16.07
C ASN A 162 -17.87 -13.33 15.90
N LYS A 163 -18.90 -12.99 15.14
CA LYS A 163 -19.27 -11.58 14.83
C LYS A 163 -20.31 -11.00 15.79
N SER A 164 -20.58 -11.61 16.97
CA SER A 164 -21.47 -10.99 17.93
C SER A 164 -20.86 -9.69 18.48
N PRO A 165 -21.67 -8.64 18.74
CA PRO A 165 -21.14 -7.37 19.23
C PRO A 165 -20.28 -7.50 20.49
N GLU A 166 -20.65 -8.39 21.40
CA GLU A 166 -19.94 -8.61 22.67
C GLU A 166 -18.55 -9.20 22.42
N VAL A 167 -18.43 -10.16 21.50
CA VAL A 167 -17.15 -10.83 21.18
C VAL A 167 -16.23 -9.90 20.38
N VAL A 168 -16.81 -9.06 19.51
CA VAL A 168 -16.05 -8.02 18.79
C VAL A 168 -15.54 -6.94 19.76
N ALA A 169 -16.40 -6.45 20.67
CA ALA A 169 -16.02 -5.50 21.71
C ALA A 169 -14.94 -6.06 22.64
N GLN A 170 -15.04 -7.34 23.01
CA GLN A 170 -14.01 -8.03 23.80
C GLN A 170 -12.66 -8.05 23.06
N ALA A 171 -12.64 -8.35 21.76
CA ALA A 171 -11.40 -8.32 20.96
C ALA A 171 -10.78 -6.92 20.91
N ALA A 172 -11.58 -5.87 20.78
CA ALA A 172 -11.12 -4.48 20.84
C ALA A 172 -10.59 -4.12 22.24
N GLN A 173 -11.24 -4.60 23.30
CA GLN A 173 -10.79 -4.35 24.69
C GLN A 173 -9.44 -5.03 24.96
N GLU A 174 -9.23 -6.26 24.51
CA GLU A 174 -7.96 -6.97 24.65
C GLU A 174 -6.81 -6.24 23.93
N ILE A 175 -7.08 -5.56 22.81
CA ILE A 175 -6.11 -4.70 22.14
C ILE A 175 -5.79 -3.49 23.03
N ARG A 176 -6.81 -2.81 23.59
CA ARG A 176 -6.62 -1.62 24.45
C ARG A 176 -5.80 -1.93 25.69
N GLU A 177 -5.97 -3.10 26.27
CA GLU A 177 -5.27 -3.52 27.49
C GLU A 177 -3.82 -3.93 27.22
N GLY A 178 -3.54 -4.52 26.04
CA GLY A 178 -2.26 -5.14 25.75
C GLY A 178 -1.30 -4.33 24.92
N LEU A 179 -1.80 -3.53 23.96
CA LEU A 179 -0.95 -2.78 23.03
C LEU A 179 -0.54 -1.43 23.61
N LYS A 180 0.77 -1.13 23.53
CA LYS A 180 1.30 0.20 23.85
C LYS A 180 2.21 0.69 22.74
N VAL A 181 2.14 1.99 22.45
CA VAL A 181 3.04 2.66 21.51
C VAL A 181 3.58 3.91 22.19
N TYR A 182 4.89 4.05 22.22
CA TYR A 182 5.54 5.17 22.94
C TYR A 182 6.95 5.44 22.39
N ARG A 183 7.43 6.67 22.55
CA ARG A 183 8.82 7.01 22.25
C ARG A 183 9.75 6.31 23.21
N LEU A 184 10.89 5.83 22.75
CA LEU A 184 11.91 5.21 23.61
C LEU A 184 12.32 6.13 24.76
N ALA A 185 12.35 7.44 24.53
CA ALA A 185 12.64 8.45 25.57
C ALA A 185 11.65 8.42 26.74
N ASP A 186 10.43 7.96 26.51
CA ASP A 186 9.36 7.87 27.51
C ASP A 186 9.26 6.46 28.13
N ALA A 187 10.18 5.54 27.83
CA ALA A 187 10.09 4.13 28.23
C ALA A 187 10.03 3.92 29.74
N ALA A 188 10.58 4.83 30.55
CA ALA A 188 10.51 4.78 32.02
C ALA A 188 9.11 5.11 32.55
N ASN A 189 8.34 5.93 31.86
CA ASN A 189 6.97 6.32 32.20
C ASN A 189 6.18 6.62 30.92
N PRO A 190 5.77 5.57 30.16
CA PRO A 190 5.05 5.74 28.92
C PRO A 190 3.72 6.49 29.11
N PRO A 191 3.33 7.37 28.19
CA PRO A 191 2.04 8.03 28.25
C PRO A 191 0.90 6.99 28.17
N ALA A 192 -0.24 7.34 28.75
CA ALA A 192 -1.45 6.54 28.59
C ALA A 192 -1.85 6.51 27.10
N MET A 193 -2.28 5.35 26.61
CA MET A 193 -2.76 5.23 25.25
C MET A 193 -4.07 6.00 25.07
N GLU A 194 -4.15 6.70 23.96
CA GLU A 194 -5.36 7.38 23.50
C GLU A 194 -5.89 6.67 22.25
N TRP A 195 -7.13 6.16 22.34
CA TRP A 195 -7.73 5.34 21.32
C TRP A 195 -8.69 6.17 20.48
N ILE A 196 -8.34 6.35 19.21
CA ILE A 196 -9.14 7.09 18.25
C ILE A 196 -10.00 6.09 17.48
N SER A 197 -11.32 6.18 17.60
CA SER A 197 -12.21 5.26 16.88
C SER A 197 -12.22 5.56 15.39
N GLY A 198 -11.98 4.54 14.59
CA GLY A 198 -12.20 4.57 13.14
C GLY A 198 -13.56 3.95 12.74
N THR A 199 -14.32 3.46 13.74
CA THR A 199 -15.60 2.79 13.50
C THR A 199 -16.67 3.81 13.16
N ASP A 200 -17.44 3.53 12.09
CA ASP A 200 -18.53 4.37 11.61
C ASP A 200 -18.11 5.80 11.17
N GLU A 201 -16.80 6.05 11.09
CA GLU A 201 -16.28 7.33 10.65
C GLU A 201 -16.08 7.36 9.12
N ALA A 202 -16.45 8.51 8.52
CA ALA A 202 -16.21 8.76 7.10
C ALA A 202 -14.87 9.48 6.92
N PHE A 203 -13.85 8.77 6.49
CA PHE A 203 -12.54 9.32 6.19
C PHE A 203 -11.93 8.62 4.98
N ASN A 204 -10.98 9.28 4.33
CA ASN A 204 -10.36 8.80 3.10
C ASN A 204 -8.91 8.38 3.34
N THR A 205 -8.57 7.17 2.94
CA THR A 205 -7.21 6.64 2.95
C THR A 205 -6.69 6.33 1.54
N ILE A 206 -7.42 6.75 0.51
CA ILE A 206 -7.07 6.47 -0.88
C ILE A 206 -6.21 7.61 -1.42
N HIS A 207 -5.09 7.28 -2.05
CA HIS A 207 -4.24 8.27 -2.70
C HIS A 207 -4.95 8.98 -3.87
N TYR A 208 -4.46 10.16 -4.21
CA TYR A 208 -4.98 10.92 -5.34
C TYR A 208 -4.80 10.18 -6.66
N ASN A 209 -5.85 10.17 -7.50
CA ASN A 209 -5.86 9.63 -8.85
C ASN A 209 -6.01 10.74 -9.92
N ASN A 210 -5.57 11.94 -9.59
CA ASN A 210 -5.53 13.13 -10.43
C ASN A 210 -4.18 13.84 -10.25
N ALA A 211 -3.98 15.03 -10.85
CA ALA A 211 -2.70 15.76 -10.80
C ALA A 211 -2.23 16.12 -9.37
N GLU A 212 -3.14 16.14 -8.37
CA GLU A 212 -2.77 16.32 -6.97
C GLU A 212 -1.85 15.21 -6.45
N PHE A 213 -1.81 14.04 -7.11
CA PHE A 213 -0.86 12.98 -6.82
C PHE A 213 0.58 13.47 -6.75
N TYR A 214 1.01 14.31 -7.69
CA TYR A 214 2.39 14.80 -7.74
C TYR A 214 2.67 15.83 -6.65
N HIS A 215 1.71 16.68 -6.30
CA HIS A 215 1.80 17.58 -5.16
C HIS A 215 1.87 16.81 -3.83
N HIS A 216 1.08 15.76 -3.69
CA HIS A 216 1.11 14.87 -2.54
C HIS A 216 2.46 14.14 -2.46
N MET A 217 2.93 13.54 -3.56
CA MET A 217 4.25 12.90 -3.61
C MET A 217 5.40 13.87 -3.34
N ASN A 218 5.29 15.12 -3.78
CA ASN A 218 6.27 16.13 -3.39
C ASN A 218 6.32 16.31 -1.87
N LYS A 219 5.18 16.45 -1.17
CA LYS A 219 5.14 16.54 0.30
C LYS A 219 5.82 15.33 0.94
N VAL A 220 5.51 14.13 0.47
CA VAL A 220 6.11 12.87 0.96
C VAL A 220 7.63 12.86 0.76
N ILE A 221 8.11 13.20 -0.43
CA ILE A 221 9.55 13.24 -0.77
C ILE A 221 10.27 14.30 0.07
N GLN A 222 9.67 15.49 0.29
CA GLN A 222 10.26 16.53 1.14
C GLN A 222 10.36 16.10 2.59
N TYR A 223 9.40 15.33 3.08
CA TYR A 223 9.40 14.87 4.46
C TYR A 223 10.36 13.72 4.71
N GLU A 224 10.32 12.70 3.88
CA GLU A 224 10.95 11.40 4.07
C GLU A 224 12.48 11.39 3.87
N ALA A 225 13.12 10.37 4.43
CA ALA A 225 14.53 10.09 4.15
C ALA A 225 14.75 9.68 2.68
N LEU A 226 15.98 9.86 2.17
CA LEU A 226 16.32 9.46 0.80
C LEU A 226 16.08 7.96 0.50
N GLY A 227 16.05 7.13 1.56
CA GLY A 227 15.75 5.70 1.48
C GLY A 227 14.32 5.36 1.06
N LEU A 228 13.39 6.34 1.02
CA LEU A 228 12.02 6.15 0.53
C LEU A 228 12.03 5.56 -0.89
N LEU A 229 12.74 6.18 -1.79
CA LEU A 229 12.80 5.81 -3.21
C LEU A 229 14.23 5.43 -3.62
N THR A 230 14.35 4.54 -4.59
CA THR A 230 15.66 4.21 -5.21
C THR A 230 16.22 5.41 -5.98
N PRO A 231 17.54 5.49 -6.23
CA PRO A 231 18.13 6.59 -7.01
C PRO A 231 17.48 6.77 -8.40
N GLY A 232 17.12 5.68 -9.09
CA GLY A 232 16.45 5.74 -10.39
C GLY A 232 15.07 6.37 -10.31
N VAL A 233 14.26 5.97 -9.31
CA VAL A 233 12.92 6.54 -9.09
C VAL A 233 13.02 7.99 -8.61
N ARG A 234 14.00 8.34 -7.78
CA ARG A 234 14.24 9.76 -7.43
C ARG A 234 14.59 10.60 -8.68
N GLY A 235 15.42 10.07 -9.57
CA GLY A 235 15.73 10.74 -10.85
C GLY A 235 14.52 10.91 -11.75
N LEU A 236 13.61 9.92 -11.74
CA LEU A 236 12.34 10.02 -12.46
C LEU A 236 11.48 11.18 -11.93
N PHE A 237 11.29 11.28 -10.61
CA PHE A 237 10.57 12.41 -9.99
C PHE A 237 11.28 13.74 -10.21
N ALA A 238 12.61 13.77 -10.10
CA ALA A 238 13.41 14.97 -10.34
C ALA A 238 13.26 15.51 -11.78
N SER A 239 13.12 14.64 -12.78
CA SER A 239 12.88 15.03 -14.17
C SER A 239 11.53 15.73 -14.38
N LEU A 240 10.59 15.57 -13.44
CA LEU A 240 9.30 16.25 -13.41
C LEU A 240 9.31 17.50 -12.50
N GLY A 241 10.48 17.86 -11.93
CA GLY A 241 10.65 18.98 -11.01
C GLY A 241 10.41 18.66 -9.55
N ILE A 242 10.19 17.38 -9.18
CA ILE A 242 9.98 16.95 -7.78
C ILE A 242 11.31 16.42 -7.24
N GLU A 243 12.02 17.27 -6.49
CA GLU A 243 13.33 16.94 -5.93
C GLU A 243 13.42 17.39 -4.48
N LYS A 244 13.96 16.52 -3.60
CA LYS A 244 14.11 16.83 -2.18
C LYS A 244 14.96 18.08 -1.95
N GLY A 245 14.43 18.99 -1.13
CA GLY A 245 15.07 20.27 -0.81
C GLY A 245 14.82 21.37 -1.85
N LYS A 246 14.06 21.10 -2.91
CA LYS A 246 13.68 22.10 -3.92
C LYS A 246 12.16 22.35 -3.92
N PRO A 247 11.72 23.59 -4.22
CA PRO A 247 10.29 23.88 -4.39
C PRO A 247 9.76 23.21 -5.66
N PHE A 248 8.53 22.74 -5.61
CA PHE A 248 7.82 22.17 -6.76
C PHE A 248 6.79 23.17 -7.29
N ASN A 249 7.10 23.83 -8.38
CA ASN A 249 6.27 24.86 -9.02
C ASN A 249 6.19 24.59 -10.53
N PRO A 250 5.38 23.61 -10.97
CA PRO A 250 5.25 23.28 -12.39
C PRO A 250 4.65 24.46 -13.16
N ASP A 251 5.23 24.79 -14.33
CA ASP A 251 4.65 25.71 -15.29
C ASP A 251 3.41 25.11 -15.97
N ASP A 252 2.73 25.88 -16.82
CA ASP A 252 1.48 25.43 -17.43
C ASP A 252 1.67 24.25 -18.39
N ARG A 253 2.82 24.15 -19.07
CA ARG A 253 3.18 22.97 -19.86
C ARG A 253 3.31 21.74 -18.95
N MET A 254 4.07 21.84 -17.88
CA MET A 254 4.27 20.71 -16.96
C MET A 254 2.97 20.32 -16.24
N LYS A 255 2.11 21.28 -15.88
CA LYS A 255 0.79 20.96 -15.32
C LYS A 255 -0.07 20.11 -16.26
N ALA A 256 -0.07 20.44 -17.56
CA ALA A 256 -0.78 19.65 -18.57
C ALA A 256 -0.18 18.23 -18.69
N ILE A 257 1.15 18.13 -18.75
CA ILE A 257 1.88 16.86 -18.78
C ILE A 257 1.57 15.98 -17.55
N LEU A 258 1.55 16.55 -16.36
CA LEU A 258 1.23 15.83 -15.14
C LEU A 258 -0.23 15.33 -15.11
N ALA A 259 -1.16 16.14 -15.63
CA ALA A 259 -2.56 15.74 -15.76
C ALA A 259 -2.72 14.55 -16.73
N ASP A 260 -2.07 14.61 -17.90
CA ASP A 260 -2.06 13.51 -18.86
C ASP A 260 -1.33 12.28 -18.29
N GLY A 261 -0.20 12.48 -17.65
CA GLY A 261 0.62 11.44 -17.06
C GLY A 261 -0.16 10.62 -16.01
N VAL A 262 -0.87 11.27 -15.08
CA VAL A 262 -1.70 10.54 -14.09
C VAL A 262 -2.88 9.85 -14.73
N ALA A 263 -3.52 10.44 -15.75
CA ALA A 263 -4.62 9.82 -16.47
C ALA A 263 -4.15 8.53 -17.20
N ILE A 264 -3.01 8.60 -17.88
CA ILE A 264 -2.39 7.44 -18.55
C ILE A 264 -1.93 6.41 -17.52
N GLY A 265 -1.25 6.81 -16.45
CA GLY A 265 -0.77 5.91 -15.40
C GLY A 265 -1.91 5.18 -14.69
N ASN A 266 -3.01 5.87 -14.42
CA ASN A 266 -4.22 5.27 -13.85
C ASN A 266 -4.86 4.26 -14.83
N ALA A 267 -4.94 4.61 -16.12
CA ALA A 267 -5.42 3.68 -17.15
C ALA A 267 -4.53 2.44 -17.27
N GLN A 268 -3.19 2.60 -17.19
CA GLN A 268 -2.25 1.49 -17.16
C GLN A 268 -2.48 0.59 -15.95
N ALA A 269 -2.59 1.16 -14.73
CA ALA A 269 -2.84 0.41 -13.51
C ALA A 269 -4.14 -0.39 -13.60
N ARG A 270 -5.24 0.22 -14.06
CA ARG A 270 -6.53 -0.45 -14.28
C ARG A 270 -6.43 -1.56 -15.31
N SER A 271 -5.72 -1.32 -16.42
CA SER A 271 -5.53 -2.35 -17.46
C SER A 271 -4.77 -3.55 -16.92
N ILE A 272 -3.72 -3.34 -16.13
CA ILE A 272 -2.94 -4.40 -15.50
C ILE A 272 -3.80 -5.19 -14.50
N VAL A 273 -4.61 -4.51 -13.70
CA VAL A 273 -5.44 -5.14 -12.65
C VAL A 273 -6.60 -5.95 -13.25
N TRP A 274 -7.35 -5.37 -14.20
CA TRP A 274 -8.54 -6.02 -14.78
C TRP A 274 -8.22 -7.03 -15.85
N TYR A 275 -7.13 -6.81 -16.63
CA TYR A 275 -6.73 -7.63 -17.77
C TYR A 275 -5.24 -7.97 -17.71
N PRO A 276 -4.79 -8.69 -16.67
CA PRO A 276 -3.36 -9.01 -16.48
C PRO A 276 -2.82 -9.84 -17.66
N ARG A 277 -1.60 -9.54 -18.09
CA ARG A 277 -0.90 -10.30 -19.15
C ARG A 277 -0.24 -11.55 -18.54
N ILE A 278 -1.05 -12.57 -18.31
CA ILE A 278 -0.70 -13.78 -17.55
C ILE A 278 0.43 -14.58 -18.21
N ASP A 279 0.54 -14.52 -19.53
CA ASP A 279 1.51 -15.23 -20.36
C ASP A 279 2.95 -14.70 -20.28
N LYS A 280 3.16 -13.57 -19.60
CA LYS A 280 4.49 -12.92 -19.50
C LYS A 280 4.96 -12.84 -18.05
N ASN A 281 4.65 -11.74 -17.39
CA ASN A 281 5.16 -11.44 -16.06
C ASN A 281 4.21 -11.86 -14.93
N MET A 282 3.06 -12.43 -15.27
CA MET A 282 1.96 -12.72 -14.34
C MET A 282 1.64 -14.22 -14.28
N ALA A 283 2.60 -15.08 -14.65
CA ALA A 283 2.46 -16.53 -14.53
C ALA A 283 2.12 -16.90 -13.07
N GLY A 284 1.14 -17.81 -12.91
CA GLY A 284 0.63 -18.21 -11.59
C GLY A 284 -0.32 -17.22 -10.93
N ALA A 285 -0.66 -16.10 -11.57
CA ALA A 285 -1.65 -15.14 -11.06
C ALA A 285 -3.06 -15.74 -11.04
N GLN A 286 -3.43 -16.49 -12.06
CA GLN A 286 -4.75 -17.08 -12.20
C GLN A 286 -4.91 -18.32 -11.33
N ILE A 287 -6.01 -18.40 -10.59
CA ILE A 287 -6.38 -19.56 -9.78
C ILE A 287 -7.25 -20.48 -10.64
N TYR A 288 -6.93 -21.78 -10.68
CA TYR A 288 -7.57 -22.78 -11.53
C TYR A 288 -7.56 -22.43 -13.02
N PRO A 289 -6.40 -22.22 -13.65
CA PRO A 289 -6.29 -21.75 -15.02
C PRO A 289 -7.00 -22.65 -16.05
N ASP A 290 -6.94 -23.97 -15.85
CA ASP A 290 -7.53 -24.96 -16.75
C ASP A 290 -9.08 -24.98 -16.74
N THR A 291 -9.70 -24.31 -15.78
CA THR A 291 -11.17 -24.22 -15.67
C THR A 291 -11.75 -22.97 -16.33
N GLY A 292 -10.90 -22.10 -16.89
CA GLY A 292 -11.32 -20.80 -17.40
C GLY A 292 -11.71 -19.81 -16.29
N SER A 293 -11.32 -20.06 -15.03
CA SER A 293 -11.58 -19.20 -13.88
C SER A 293 -11.18 -17.74 -14.14
N ALA A 294 -11.95 -16.79 -13.63
CA ALA A 294 -11.60 -15.37 -13.57
C ALA A 294 -10.95 -14.96 -12.22
N TRP A 295 -10.77 -15.90 -11.31
CA TRP A 295 -10.16 -15.66 -10.03
C TRP A 295 -8.65 -15.54 -10.16
N ASN A 296 -8.10 -14.51 -9.55
CA ASN A 296 -6.68 -14.21 -9.52
C ASN A 296 -6.17 -14.20 -8.08
N MET A 297 -4.88 -14.37 -7.94
CA MET A 297 -4.15 -14.28 -6.69
C MET A 297 -3.80 -12.81 -6.41
N ALA A 298 -4.00 -12.34 -5.18
CA ALA A 298 -3.67 -10.98 -4.80
C ALA A 298 -2.16 -10.71 -4.84
N TYR A 299 -1.36 -11.67 -4.35
CA TYR A 299 0.10 -11.60 -4.40
C TYR A 299 0.65 -12.46 -5.54
N MET A 300 0.77 -11.87 -6.71
CA MET A 300 1.35 -12.55 -7.87
C MET A 300 2.84 -12.82 -7.62
N GLY A 301 3.27 -14.03 -7.95
CA GLY A 301 4.64 -14.47 -7.66
C GLY A 301 4.89 -14.86 -6.20
N ARG A 302 3.88 -14.77 -5.31
CA ARG A 302 3.99 -15.17 -3.89
C ARG A 302 5.15 -14.52 -3.13
N ASN A 303 5.47 -13.25 -3.43
CA ASN A 303 6.68 -12.58 -2.97
C ASN A 303 6.39 -11.14 -2.53
N VAL A 304 6.72 -10.80 -1.29
CA VAL A 304 6.51 -9.44 -0.72
C VAL A 304 7.36 -8.35 -1.37
N HIS A 305 8.39 -8.74 -2.13
CA HIS A 305 9.24 -7.80 -2.86
C HIS A 305 8.81 -7.68 -4.33
N PHE A 306 7.79 -8.45 -4.75
CA PHE A 306 7.34 -8.52 -6.14
C PHE A 306 8.47 -8.86 -7.13
N ASN A 307 9.39 -9.72 -6.71
CA ASN A 307 10.47 -10.18 -7.59
C ASN A 307 9.95 -11.23 -8.57
N GLY A 308 10.57 -11.28 -9.74
CA GLY A 308 10.43 -12.38 -10.67
C GLY A 308 10.99 -13.70 -10.10
N GLU A 309 10.82 -14.79 -10.83
CA GLU A 309 11.23 -16.14 -10.40
C GLU A 309 12.74 -16.23 -10.11
N ASP A 310 13.55 -15.44 -10.80
CA ASP A 310 15.01 -15.35 -10.60
C ASP A 310 15.43 -14.58 -9.33
N GLY A 311 14.47 -13.89 -8.69
CA GLY A 311 14.73 -13.02 -7.55
C GLY A 311 15.54 -11.75 -7.87
N ALA A 312 16.02 -11.61 -9.09
CA ALA A 312 16.91 -10.52 -9.51
C ALA A 312 16.13 -9.33 -10.10
N THR A 313 15.01 -9.61 -10.77
CA THR A 313 14.18 -8.60 -11.43
C THR A 313 12.90 -8.36 -10.65
N MET A 314 12.43 -7.10 -10.63
CA MET A 314 11.11 -6.79 -10.10
C MET A 314 10.04 -7.06 -11.16
N ASN A 315 9.00 -7.78 -10.78
CA ASN A 315 7.78 -7.91 -11.58
C ASN A 315 6.93 -6.65 -11.40
N THR A 316 7.09 -5.70 -12.31
CA THR A 316 6.44 -4.38 -12.23
C THR A 316 4.93 -4.47 -12.32
N ASP A 317 4.39 -5.35 -13.16
CA ASP A 317 2.94 -5.55 -13.30
C ASP A 317 2.35 -6.14 -12.01
N ALA A 318 3.01 -7.12 -11.39
CA ALA A 318 2.59 -7.69 -10.11
C ALA A 318 2.57 -6.65 -8.98
N ARG A 319 3.58 -5.78 -8.93
CA ARG A 319 3.66 -4.68 -7.97
C ARG A 319 2.50 -3.68 -8.16
N VAL A 320 2.18 -3.31 -9.39
CA VAL A 320 1.04 -2.44 -9.71
C VAL A 320 -0.28 -3.12 -9.37
N THR A 321 -0.46 -4.39 -9.75
CA THR A 321 -1.66 -5.18 -9.43
C THR A 321 -1.93 -5.21 -7.93
N PHE A 322 -0.88 -5.25 -7.11
CA PHE A 322 -1.05 -5.22 -5.67
C PHE A 322 -1.37 -3.81 -5.16
N HIS A 323 -0.51 -2.83 -5.42
CA HIS A 323 -0.60 -1.51 -4.79
C HIS A 323 -1.72 -0.62 -5.32
N TYR A 324 -2.33 -0.96 -6.45
CA TYR A 324 -3.48 -0.19 -6.94
C TYR A 324 -4.76 -0.48 -6.12
N PRO A 325 -5.16 -1.78 -5.91
CA PRO A 325 -6.36 -2.09 -5.14
C PRO A 325 -6.12 -2.50 -3.68
N TYR A 326 -4.87 -2.74 -3.24
CA TYR A 326 -4.59 -3.32 -1.92
C TYR A 326 -3.63 -2.49 -1.09
N THR A 327 -3.60 -2.80 0.22
CA THR A 327 -2.68 -2.24 1.20
C THR A 327 -2.06 -3.34 2.08
N ALA A 328 -0.99 -2.99 2.82
CA ALA A 328 -0.28 -3.86 3.77
C ALA A 328 0.43 -5.07 3.14
N VAL A 329 1.74 -5.07 3.21
CA VAL A 329 2.59 -6.13 2.68
C VAL A 329 3.13 -7.00 3.81
N THR A 330 2.87 -8.31 3.74
CA THR A 330 3.40 -9.28 4.71
C THR A 330 3.62 -10.66 4.06
N PRO A 331 4.69 -11.37 4.43
CA PRO A 331 4.93 -12.75 3.96
C PRO A 331 3.77 -13.71 4.26
N ALA A 332 3.06 -13.52 5.37
CA ALA A 332 1.92 -14.35 5.74
C ALA A 332 0.73 -14.25 4.78
N MET A 333 0.63 -13.15 4.01
CA MET A 333 -0.36 -12.96 2.96
C MET A 333 0.17 -13.35 1.59
N ALA A 334 1.47 -13.14 1.35
CA ALA A 334 2.10 -13.42 0.05
C ALA A 334 2.32 -14.93 -0.17
N ALA A 335 2.80 -15.62 0.86
CA ALA A 335 3.10 -17.06 0.82
C ALA A 335 2.55 -17.72 2.09
N PRO A 336 1.23 -17.89 2.20
CA PRO A 336 0.63 -18.49 3.38
C PRO A 336 1.14 -19.92 3.58
N ARG A 337 1.33 -20.29 4.85
CA ARG A 337 1.74 -21.61 5.27
C ARG A 337 0.56 -22.28 5.96
N GLU A 338 0.49 -23.61 5.89
CA GLU A 338 -0.52 -24.37 6.59
C GLU A 338 -0.55 -23.99 8.09
N GLY A 339 -1.75 -23.74 8.60
CA GLY A 339 -1.97 -23.30 9.98
C GLY A 339 -1.68 -21.84 10.29
N THR A 340 -1.20 -21.05 9.34
CA THR A 340 -0.89 -19.64 9.54
C THR A 340 -1.33 -18.77 8.37
N GLY A 341 -1.69 -17.51 8.66
CA GLY A 341 -1.99 -16.50 7.65
C GLY A 341 -3.37 -16.63 7.02
N SER A 342 -3.54 -15.92 5.92
CA SER A 342 -4.75 -15.92 5.08
C SER A 342 -4.34 -15.97 3.62
N ASP A 343 -5.04 -16.76 2.82
CA ASP A 343 -4.89 -16.74 1.37
C ASP A 343 -6.04 -15.96 0.74
N TYR A 344 -5.78 -15.29 -0.36
CA TYR A 344 -6.72 -14.38 -0.99
C TYR A 344 -6.90 -14.73 -2.45
N ALA A 345 -8.16 -14.81 -2.86
CA ALA A 345 -8.55 -14.88 -4.25
C ALA A 345 -9.41 -13.66 -4.57
N ILE A 346 -9.16 -13.02 -5.71
CA ILE A 346 -9.94 -11.87 -6.16
C ILE A 346 -10.42 -12.07 -7.57
N ALA A 347 -11.62 -11.60 -7.88
CA ALA A 347 -12.13 -11.53 -9.23
C ALA A 347 -12.60 -10.12 -9.55
N PHE A 348 -12.19 -9.61 -10.69
CA PHE A 348 -12.66 -8.34 -11.26
C PHE A 348 -13.66 -8.55 -12.38
N LEU A 349 -13.70 -9.77 -12.92
CA LEU A 349 -14.54 -10.20 -14.04
C LEU A 349 -15.35 -11.44 -13.65
N ASP A 350 -16.50 -11.62 -14.27
CA ASP A 350 -17.32 -12.81 -14.12
C ASP A 350 -16.78 -14.02 -14.94
N GLY A 351 -17.51 -15.11 -14.95
CA GLY A 351 -17.15 -16.32 -15.69
C GLY A 351 -17.07 -16.11 -17.21
N ASP A 352 -17.79 -15.12 -17.74
CA ASP A 352 -17.76 -14.75 -19.17
C ASP A 352 -16.67 -13.72 -19.47
N LYS A 353 -15.80 -13.39 -18.50
CA LYS A 353 -14.75 -12.36 -18.58
C LYS A 353 -15.30 -10.94 -18.79
N LYS A 354 -16.51 -10.68 -18.30
CA LYS A 354 -17.12 -9.35 -18.28
C LYS A 354 -17.00 -8.72 -16.89
N PRO A 355 -16.86 -7.40 -16.79
CA PRO A 355 -16.89 -6.71 -15.49
C PRO A 355 -18.17 -7.04 -14.74
N PHE A 356 -18.06 -7.16 -13.40
CA PHE A 356 -19.25 -7.34 -12.57
C PHE A 356 -20.19 -6.15 -12.71
N ASP A 357 -21.48 -6.45 -12.73
CA ASP A 357 -22.58 -5.47 -12.92
C ASP A 357 -23.53 -5.60 -11.72
N GLY A 358 -23.62 -4.56 -10.92
CA GLY A 358 -24.46 -4.54 -9.70
C GLY A 358 -25.96 -4.73 -9.96
N SER A 359 -26.42 -4.63 -11.19
CA SER A 359 -27.80 -4.94 -11.57
C SER A 359 -28.09 -6.44 -11.78
N LYS A 360 -27.04 -7.28 -11.73
CA LYS A 360 -27.12 -8.71 -12.00
C LYS A 360 -26.95 -9.54 -10.74
N THR A 361 -27.48 -10.76 -10.77
CA THR A 361 -27.25 -11.77 -9.74
C THR A 361 -26.12 -12.72 -10.19
N TYR A 362 -25.15 -12.94 -9.31
CA TYR A 362 -24.02 -13.82 -9.54
C TYR A 362 -24.03 -14.99 -8.56
N LYS A 363 -23.60 -16.16 -9.05
CA LYS A 363 -23.39 -17.36 -8.23
C LYS A 363 -21.90 -17.62 -8.07
N ILE A 364 -21.42 -17.71 -6.84
CA ILE A 364 -20.07 -18.15 -6.51
C ILE A 364 -20.13 -19.61 -6.10
N THR A 365 -19.23 -20.44 -6.64
CA THR A 365 -19.08 -21.85 -6.24
C THR A 365 -17.70 -22.03 -5.64
N LEU A 366 -17.65 -22.37 -4.37
CA LEU A 366 -16.41 -22.76 -3.68
C LEU A 366 -16.20 -24.28 -3.86
N PRO A 367 -14.95 -24.72 -4.14
CA PRO A 367 -14.61 -26.13 -4.12
C PRO A 367 -14.95 -26.78 -2.78
N LYS A 368 -15.46 -28.01 -2.82
CA LYS A 368 -15.87 -28.75 -1.61
C LYS A 368 -14.70 -29.00 -0.65
N ASP A 369 -13.51 -29.14 -1.19
CA ASP A 369 -12.25 -29.49 -0.52
C ASP A 369 -11.30 -28.28 -0.38
N ALA A 370 -11.83 -27.06 -0.44
CA ALA A 370 -11.03 -25.86 -0.19
C ALA A 370 -10.39 -25.98 1.22
N PRO A 371 -9.05 -25.80 1.36
CA PRO A 371 -8.33 -26.04 2.62
C PRO A 371 -8.55 -24.89 3.61
N ILE A 372 -9.73 -24.84 4.19
CA ILE A 372 -10.15 -23.79 5.13
C ILE A 372 -10.07 -24.32 6.55
N ALA A 373 -9.11 -23.81 7.33
CA ALA A 373 -8.92 -24.25 8.71
C ALA A 373 -9.88 -23.58 9.70
N ASN A 374 -10.09 -22.26 9.59
CA ASN A 374 -10.85 -21.48 10.56
C ASN A 374 -12.16 -20.94 9.98
N PHE A 375 -12.05 -20.04 8.99
CA PHE A 375 -13.22 -19.44 8.33
C PHE A 375 -12.86 -18.95 6.94
N TRP A 376 -13.88 -18.70 6.16
CA TRP A 376 -13.78 -17.97 4.89
C TRP A 376 -14.81 -16.84 4.88
N ALA A 377 -14.52 -15.81 4.09
CA ALA A 377 -15.42 -14.70 3.87
C ALA A 377 -15.34 -14.23 2.42
N VAL A 378 -16.46 -13.76 1.89
CA VAL A 378 -16.52 -13.04 0.61
C VAL A 378 -16.87 -11.60 0.94
N THR A 379 -16.04 -10.68 0.44
CA THR A 379 -16.29 -9.24 0.56
C THR A 379 -16.42 -8.67 -0.84
N ILE A 380 -17.42 -7.85 -1.05
CA ILE A 380 -17.66 -7.15 -2.32
C ILE A 380 -17.19 -5.71 -2.12
N TYR A 381 -16.38 -5.25 -3.06
CA TYR A 381 -15.87 -3.89 -3.11
C TYR A 381 -16.40 -3.17 -4.34
N ASP A 382 -16.46 -1.85 -4.30
CA ASP A 382 -16.63 -1.06 -5.51
C ASP A 382 -15.31 -1.00 -6.31
N THR A 383 -15.30 -0.32 -7.45
CA THR A 383 -14.12 -0.25 -8.32
C THR A 383 -13.13 0.84 -7.92
N GLN A 384 -13.34 1.55 -6.83
CA GLN A 384 -12.53 2.67 -6.37
C GLN A 384 -11.88 2.41 -5.00
N THR A 385 -12.52 1.57 -4.16
CA THR A 385 -12.10 1.33 -2.77
C THR A 385 -12.00 -0.15 -2.41
#